data_e92357970599102ff3e24dddda53eae4
#
_entry.id   e92357970599102ff3e24dddda53eae4
#
_cell.length_a   1.000
_cell.length_b   1.000
_cell.length_c   1.000
_cell.angle_alpha   90.00
_cell.angle_beta   90.00
_cell.angle_gamma   90.00
#
_symmetry.space_group_name_H-M   'P 1'
#
loop_
_entity.id
_entity.type
_entity.pdbx_description
1 polymer ?
#
loop_
_entity_poly.entity_id
_entity_poly.type
_entity_poly.pdbx_seq_one_letter_code
_entity_poly.pdbx_strand_id
1 'polypeptide(L)'
;YRKVLDDYAIKTTGSTAGVEFQGHDFSLRGMSSEQSGMASGMGHLTSFQGTDTIPAIFGVHKYYKAPLDFTTGASISATEHSVMCSYGQADELELFKHLLVDVYPSGLFSVVSDTWDFWKVVTEYLPALKDIIMARDGKLVVRPDSGDPVDIVTGTKVNGNTPEEKG
;
A
#
# COMPACT_ATOMS: atom_id res chain seq x y z
N TYR A 1 -6.63 9.35 14.81
CA TYR A 1 -6.80 8.69 13.52
C TYR A 1 -7.32 7.26 13.69
N ARG A 2 -6.63 6.36 14.46
CA ARG A 2 -7.04 4.96 14.68
C ARG A 2 -8.50 4.83 15.13
N LYS A 3 -8.93 5.60 16.13
CA LYS A 3 -10.33 5.55 16.61
C LYS A 3 -11.35 5.85 15.52
N VAL A 4 -11.05 6.81 14.64
CA VAL A 4 -11.95 7.14 13.52
C VAL A 4 -12.06 5.97 12.55
N LEU A 5 -10.94 5.29 12.25
CA LEU A 5 -10.95 4.08 11.42
C LEU A 5 -11.74 2.95 12.08
N ASP A 6 -11.59 2.72 13.38
CA ASP A 6 -12.36 1.72 14.12
C ASP A 6 -13.88 2.01 14.03
N ASP A 7 -14.29 3.27 14.23
CA ASP A 7 -15.70 3.68 14.15
C ASP A 7 -16.28 3.45 12.73
N TYR A 8 -15.51 3.77 11.68
CA TYR A 8 -15.95 3.53 10.31
C TYR A 8 -15.92 2.05 9.93
N ALA A 9 -14.93 1.28 10.39
CA ALA A 9 -14.87 -0.16 10.17
C ALA A 9 -16.12 -0.86 10.77
N ILE A 10 -16.49 -0.51 11.99
CA ILE A 10 -17.73 -1.04 12.60
C ILE A 10 -18.95 -0.68 11.77
N LYS A 11 -19.07 0.56 11.30
CA LYS A 11 -20.21 1.01 10.49
C LYS A 11 -20.33 0.27 9.15
N THR A 12 -19.20 -0.08 8.54
CA THR A 12 -19.16 -0.64 7.17
C THR A 12 -19.08 -2.16 7.14
N THR A 13 -18.39 -2.76 8.10
CA THR A 13 -18.10 -4.21 8.13
C THR A 13 -18.60 -4.92 9.38
N GLY A 14 -18.99 -4.17 10.42
CA GLY A 14 -19.37 -4.71 11.72
C GLY A 14 -18.19 -5.17 12.59
N SER A 15 -16.94 -4.95 12.17
CA SER A 15 -15.72 -5.42 12.86
C SER A 15 -14.58 -4.43 12.73
N THR A 16 -13.67 -4.44 13.73
CA THR A 16 -12.39 -3.70 13.68
C THR A 16 -11.21 -4.56 13.24
N ALA A 17 -11.44 -5.82 12.87
CA ALA A 17 -10.38 -6.72 12.44
C ALA A 17 -9.66 -6.17 11.20
N GLY A 18 -8.33 -6.11 11.25
CA GLY A 18 -7.49 -5.61 10.17
C GLY A 18 -7.26 -4.10 10.17
N VAL A 19 -7.93 -3.33 11.03
CA VAL A 19 -7.72 -1.87 11.11
C VAL A 19 -6.28 -1.54 11.52
N GLU A 20 -5.61 -2.40 12.25
CA GLU A 20 -4.20 -2.28 12.62
C GLU A 20 -3.25 -2.22 11.42
N PHE A 21 -3.68 -2.71 10.25
CA PHE A 21 -2.92 -2.67 9.00
C PHE A 21 -3.37 -1.56 8.03
N GLN A 22 -4.39 -0.78 8.35
CA GLN A 22 -4.87 0.32 7.50
C GLN A 22 -4.02 1.59 7.58
N GLY A 23 -3.10 1.68 8.52
CA GLY A 23 -2.08 2.73 8.58
C GLY A 23 -0.70 2.10 8.37
N HIS A 24 0.08 2.63 7.41
CA HIS A 24 1.43 2.14 7.12
C HIS A 24 2.45 3.27 7.19
N ASP A 25 3.56 3.04 7.89
CA ASP A 25 4.61 4.05 8.08
C ASP A 25 5.74 3.88 7.05
N PHE A 26 5.85 4.85 6.13
CA PHE A 26 6.92 5.00 5.15
C PHE A 26 7.84 6.20 5.43
N SER A 27 7.81 6.76 6.65
CA SER A 27 8.36 8.08 6.93
C SER A 27 9.88 8.14 7.05
N LEU A 28 10.58 7.02 7.26
CA LEU A 28 12.02 7.01 7.56
C LEU A 28 12.85 7.81 6.55
N ARG A 29 12.56 7.65 5.25
CA ARG A 29 13.28 8.35 4.16
C ARG A 29 13.14 9.87 4.20
N GLY A 30 12.12 10.41 4.83
CA GLY A 30 11.87 11.86 4.98
C GLY A 30 12.30 12.44 6.32
N MET A 31 12.83 11.62 7.23
CA MET A 31 13.22 12.07 8.56
C MET A 31 14.63 12.68 8.58
N SER A 32 14.85 13.62 9.51
CA SER A 32 16.14 14.30 9.68
C SER A 32 17.23 13.42 10.26
N SER A 33 16.86 12.32 10.91
CA SER A 33 17.79 11.33 11.46
C SER A 33 17.08 9.99 11.69
N GLU A 34 17.86 8.91 11.81
CA GLU A 34 17.35 7.59 12.20
C GLU A 34 16.63 7.63 13.55
N GLN A 35 17.16 8.38 14.51
CA GLN A 35 16.55 8.55 15.82
C GLN A 35 15.18 9.23 15.75
N SER A 36 15.02 10.23 14.89
CA SER A 36 13.72 10.88 14.65
C SER A 36 12.74 9.91 14.02
N GLY A 37 13.17 9.14 13.02
CA GLY A 37 12.38 8.09 12.38
C GLY A 37 11.97 7.01 13.37
N MET A 38 12.90 6.53 14.18
CA MET A 38 12.62 5.55 15.23
C MET A 38 11.58 6.07 16.23
N ALA A 39 11.75 7.29 16.74
CA ALA A 39 10.82 7.87 17.73
C ALA A 39 9.42 8.06 17.14
N SER A 40 9.31 8.59 15.92
CA SER A 40 8.04 8.74 15.21
C SER A 40 7.37 7.40 14.95
N GLY A 41 8.12 6.44 14.41
CA GLY A 41 7.62 5.11 14.11
C GLY A 41 7.20 4.32 15.36
N MET A 42 7.90 4.48 16.50
CA MET A 42 7.44 3.92 17.78
C MET A 42 6.06 4.44 18.17
N GLY A 43 5.80 5.74 17.97
CA GLY A 43 4.47 6.32 18.19
C GLY A 43 3.42 5.71 17.27
N HIS A 44 3.72 5.54 15.97
CA HIS A 44 2.86 4.87 15.00
C HIS A 44 2.51 3.44 15.43
N LEU A 45 3.51 2.66 15.86
CA LEU A 45 3.35 1.26 16.27
C LEU A 45 2.52 1.08 17.56
N THR A 46 2.16 2.13 18.28
CA THR A 46 1.17 2.05 19.37
C THR A 46 -0.26 1.87 18.87
N SER A 47 -0.52 2.15 17.60
CA SER A 47 -1.87 2.16 17.01
C SER A 47 -2.00 1.30 15.76
N PHE A 48 -0.92 1.14 14.99
CA PHE A 48 -0.88 0.40 13.73
C PHE A 48 0.31 -0.56 13.71
N GLN A 49 0.21 -1.60 12.89
CA GLN A 49 1.28 -2.59 12.71
C GLN A 49 1.97 -2.51 11.35
N GLY A 50 1.39 -1.80 10.38
CA GLY A 50 2.01 -1.61 9.07
C GLY A 50 3.18 -0.65 9.14
N THR A 51 4.40 -1.08 8.80
CA THR A 51 5.59 -0.21 8.82
C THR A 51 6.73 -0.73 7.96
N ASP A 52 7.43 0.19 7.30
CA ASP A 52 8.75 -0.01 6.69
C ASP A 52 9.85 0.75 7.47
N THR A 53 9.49 1.41 8.57
CA THR A 53 10.44 2.10 9.46
C THR A 53 11.04 1.09 10.44
N ILE A 54 11.94 0.24 9.95
CA ILE A 54 12.58 -0.85 10.73
C ILE A 54 13.19 -0.37 12.06
N PRO A 55 13.87 0.78 12.15
CA PRO A 55 14.39 1.27 13.43
C PRO A 55 13.34 1.39 14.52
N ALA A 56 12.08 1.67 14.17
CA ALA A 56 10.98 1.75 15.15
C ALA A 56 10.71 0.41 15.84
N ILE A 57 10.83 -0.71 15.12
CA ILE A 57 10.66 -2.06 15.68
C ILE A 57 11.71 -2.29 16.77
N PHE A 58 12.99 -1.99 16.49
CA PHE A 58 14.05 -2.05 17.52
C PHE A 58 13.75 -1.11 18.69
N GLY A 59 13.26 0.09 18.42
CA GLY A 59 12.87 1.07 19.42
C GLY A 59 11.79 0.54 20.37
N VAL A 60 10.74 -0.08 19.84
CA VAL A 60 9.64 -0.66 20.63
C VAL A 60 10.15 -1.77 21.55
N HIS A 61 11.00 -2.67 21.07
CA HIS A 61 11.61 -3.70 21.91
C HIS A 61 12.54 -3.10 22.99
N LYS A 62 13.34 -2.12 22.61
CA LYS A 62 14.33 -1.49 23.50
C LYS A 62 13.69 -0.63 24.60
N TYR A 63 12.74 0.24 24.23
CA TYR A 63 12.22 1.29 25.10
C TYR A 63 10.84 0.94 25.69
N TYR A 64 9.95 0.31 24.91
CA TYR A 64 8.63 -0.11 25.42
C TYR A 64 8.65 -1.54 26.00
N LYS A 65 9.81 -2.23 25.88
CA LYS A 65 10.00 -3.58 26.42
C LYS A 65 9.01 -4.61 25.87
N ALA A 66 8.59 -4.43 24.61
CA ALA A 66 7.80 -5.44 23.94
C ALA A 66 8.57 -6.78 23.89
N PRO A 67 7.92 -7.92 24.14
CA PRO A 67 8.55 -9.23 24.03
C PRO A 67 9.07 -9.49 22.61
N LEU A 68 10.18 -10.22 22.47
CA LEU A 68 10.79 -10.50 21.16
C LEU A 68 9.94 -11.43 20.28
N ASP A 69 9.08 -12.22 20.90
CA ASP A 69 8.11 -13.09 20.23
C ASP A 69 6.81 -12.39 19.83
N PHE A 70 6.66 -11.12 20.20
CA PHE A 70 5.52 -10.29 19.80
C PHE A 70 5.81 -9.59 18.47
N THR A 71 4.92 -9.79 17.49
CA THR A 71 5.00 -9.08 16.20
C THR A 71 4.60 -7.61 16.39
N THR A 72 5.59 -6.73 16.46
CA THR A 72 5.38 -5.29 16.67
C THR A 72 5.05 -4.54 15.39
N GLY A 73 5.55 -5.02 14.26
CA GLY A 73 5.32 -4.42 12.96
C GLY A 73 5.43 -5.45 11.83
N ALA A 74 4.75 -5.18 10.73
CA ALA A 74 4.74 -6.01 9.54
C ALA A 74 4.71 -5.17 8.27
N SER A 75 5.24 -5.73 7.19
CA SER A 75 5.14 -5.18 5.84
C SER A 75 4.83 -6.29 4.85
N ILE A 76 4.52 -5.90 3.62
CA ILE A 76 4.33 -6.80 2.49
C ILE A 76 5.31 -6.47 1.37
N SER A 77 5.54 -7.38 0.45
CA SER A 77 6.28 -7.09 -0.76
C SER A 77 5.61 -5.94 -1.52
N ALA A 78 6.39 -4.93 -1.87
CA ALA A 78 5.87 -3.73 -2.52
C ALA A 78 6.88 -3.15 -3.50
N THR A 79 6.40 -2.48 -4.55
CA THR A 79 7.22 -1.64 -5.41
C THR A 79 7.20 -0.19 -4.95
N GLU A 80 8.12 0.59 -5.51
CA GLU A 80 8.13 2.04 -5.48
C GLU A 80 8.27 2.60 -6.90
N HIS A 81 8.14 3.91 -7.07
CA HIS A 81 8.18 4.57 -8.38
C HIS A 81 9.49 4.29 -9.14
N SER A 82 10.63 4.22 -8.46
CA SER A 82 11.91 3.91 -9.11
C SER A 82 11.92 2.52 -9.75
N VAL A 83 11.27 1.55 -9.14
CA VAL A 83 11.08 0.21 -9.72
C VAL A 83 10.18 0.27 -10.95
N MET A 84 9.05 0.99 -10.84
CA MET A 84 8.11 1.12 -11.96
C MET A 84 8.71 1.88 -13.14
N CYS A 85 9.66 2.79 -12.91
CA CYS A 85 10.39 3.49 -13.97
C CYS A 85 11.38 2.61 -14.74
N SER A 86 11.75 1.43 -14.22
CA SER A 86 12.84 0.61 -14.78
C SER A 86 12.60 0.11 -16.19
N TYR A 87 11.36 -0.11 -16.59
CA TYR A 87 10.97 -0.53 -17.95
C TYR A 87 10.55 0.64 -18.84
N GLY A 88 10.37 1.84 -18.27
CA GLY A 88 9.80 2.99 -18.95
C GLY A 88 8.29 2.89 -19.18
N GLN A 89 7.69 4.00 -19.61
CA GLN A 89 6.24 4.10 -19.77
C GLN A 89 5.66 3.15 -20.81
N ALA A 90 6.41 2.92 -21.91
CA ALA A 90 5.93 2.09 -23.02
C ALA A 90 5.76 0.62 -22.63
N ASP A 91 6.61 0.12 -21.73
CA ASP A 91 6.66 -1.29 -21.33
C ASP A 91 6.13 -1.52 -19.90
N GLU A 92 5.36 -0.57 -19.35
CA GLU A 92 4.80 -0.66 -18.01
C GLU A 92 3.92 -1.91 -17.84
N LEU A 93 3.09 -2.26 -18.82
CA LEU A 93 2.27 -3.47 -18.78
C LEU A 93 3.12 -4.76 -18.67
N GLU A 94 4.23 -4.83 -19.41
CA GLU A 94 5.14 -5.98 -19.33
C GLU A 94 5.85 -6.05 -17.97
N LEU A 95 6.17 -4.89 -17.36
CA LEU A 95 6.69 -4.85 -16.01
C LEU A 95 5.67 -5.40 -15.00
N PHE A 96 4.40 -4.98 -15.07
CA PHE A 96 3.34 -5.54 -14.23
C PHE A 96 3.26 -7.06 -14.34
N LYS A 97 3.26 -7.57 -15.58
CA LYS A 97 3.23 -9.01 -15.84
C LYS A 97 4.45 -9.73 -15.26
N HIS A 98 5.66 -9.19 -15.50
CA HIS A 98 6.90 -9.74 -14.94
C HIS A 98 6.86 -9.79 -13.42
N LEU A 99 6.44 -8.72 -12.76
CA LEU A 99 6.31 -8.67 -11.30
C LEU A 99 5.32 -9.71 -10.76
N LEU A 100 4.20 -9.92 -11.45
CA LEU A 100 3.14 -10.84 -11.00
C LEU A 100 3.46 -12.30 -11.26
N VAL A 101 4.22 -12.62 -12.32
CA VAL A 101 4.48 -14.00 -12.73
C VAL A 101 5.82 -14.49 -12.21
N ASP A 102 6.86 -13.66 -12.35
CA ASP A 102 8.23 -14.13 -12.13
C ASP A 102 8.78 -13.72 -10.76
N VAL A 103 8.46 -12.51 -10.29
CA VAL A 103 9.06 -11.96 -9.07
C VAL A 103 8.21 -12.26 -7.84
N TYR A 104 6.91 -12.01 -7.92
CA TYR A 104 5.96 -12.18 -6.81
C TYR A 104 4.76 -13.04 -7.25
N PRO A 105 4.96 -14.33 -7.57
CA PRO A 105 3.88 -15.19 -8.08
C PRO A 105 2.81 -15.53 -7.05
N SER A 106 3.08 -15.33 -5.76
CA SER A 106 2.14 -15.64 -4.67
C SER A 106 2.21 -14.61 -3.55
N GLY A 107 1.30 -14.73 -2.57
CA GLY A 107 1.24 -13.88 -1.39
C GLY A 107 0.67 -12.48 -1.65
N LEU A 108 0.78 -11.62 -0.64
CA LEU A 108 0.39 -10.21 -0.74
C LEU A 108 1.49 -9.44 -1.47
N PHE A 109 1.12 -8.71 -2.49
CA PHE A 109 2.03 -7.86 -3.26
C PHE A 109 1.37 -6.53 -3.58
N SER A 110 2.04 -5.43 -3.25
CA SER A 110 1.58 -4.08 -3.52
C SER A 110 2.37 -3.47 -4.68
N VAL A 111 1.66 -2.96 -5.68
CA VAL A 111 2.25 -2.30 -6.84
C VAL A 111 1.86 -0.83 -6.89
N VAL A 112 2.87 0.05 -6.99
CA VAL A 112 2.64 1.47 -7.26
C VAL A 112 2.04 1.60 -8.65
N SER A 113 0.93 2.32 -8.75
CA SER A 113 0.10 2.29 -9.96
C SER A 113 -0.10 3.67 -10.60
N ASP A 114 0.50 4.71 -10.05
CA ASP A 114 0.37 6.10 -10.49
C ASP A 114 1.69 6.70 -11.01
N THR A 115 2.66 5.83 -11.37
CA THR A 115 3.96 6.28 -11.89
C THR A 115 3.81 7.07 -13.19
N TRP A 116 2.92 6.64 -14.07
CA TRP A 116 2.64 7.28 -15.35
C TRP A 116 1.19 7.72 -15.48
N ASP A 117 0.25 6.77 -15.50
CA ASP A 117 -1.18 7.00 -15.66
C ASP A 117 -1.97 5.97 -14.84
N PHE A 118 -2.46 6.38 -13.68
CA PHE A 118 -3.23 5.51 -12.79
C PHE A 118 -4.49 4.97 -13.47
N TRP A 119 -5.21 5.81 -14.20
CA TRP A 119 -6.46 5.41 -14.84
C TRP A 119 -6.22 4.37 -15.93
N LYS A 120 -5.15 4.50 -16.68
CA LYS A 120 -4.73 3.49 -17.66
C LYS A 120 -4.41 2.15 -16.99
N VAL A 121 -3.75 2.17 -15.85
CA VAL A 121 -3.49 0.94 -15.09
C VAL A 121 -4.80 0.26 -14.72
N VAL A 122 -5.77 0.99 -14.13
CA VAL A 122 -7.01 0.35 -13.63
C VAL A 122 -8.00 0.00 -14.74
N THR A 123 -8.02 0.73 -15.84
CA THR A 123 -8.99 0.49 -16.93
C THR A 123 -8.47 -0.40 -18.06
N GLU A 124 -7.15 -0.48 -18.25
CA GLU A 124 -6.55 -1.26 -19.33
C GLU A 124 -5.67 -2.40 -18.81
N TYR A 125 -4.65 -2.10 -17.97
CA TYR A 125 -3.63 -3.09 -17.59
C TYR A 125 -4.18 -4.16 -16.64
N LEU A 126 -4.90 -3.78 -15.59
CA LEU A 126 -5.49 -4.76 -14.67
C LEU A 126 -6.52 -5.66 -15.37
N PRO A 127 -7.43 -5.15 -16.24
CA PRO A 127 -8.28 -6.01 -17.05
C PRO A 127 -7.50 -6.95 -17.97
N ALA A 128 -6.44 -6.48 -18.63
CA ALA A 128 -5.60 -7.31 -19.50
C ALA A 128 -4.87 -8.43 -18.73
N LEU A 129 -4.53 -8.20 -17.47
CA LEU A 129 -3.85 -9.15 -16.59
C LEU A 129 -4.81 -9.93 -15.66
N LYS A 130 -6.13 -9.80 -15.85
CA LYS A 130 -7.15 -10.37 -14.98
C LYS A 130 -6.94 -11.85 -14.68
N ASP A 131 -6.70 -12.66 -15.69
CA ASP A 131 -6.57 -14.10 -15.53
C ASP A 131 -5.33 -14.47 -14.69
N ILE A 132 -4.23 -13.75 -14.88
CA ILE A 132 -3.01 -13.90 -14.08
C ILE A 132 -3.28 -13.50 -12.64
N ILE A 133 -3.93 -12.34 -12.43
CA ILE A 133 -4.25 -11.83 -11.09
C ILE A 133 -5.18 -12.78 -10.34
N MET A 134 -6.22 -13.27 -11.01
CA MET A 134 -7.21 -14.17 -10.39
C MET A 134 -6.70 -15.59 -10.13
N ALA A 135 -5.68 -16.03 -10.88
CA ALA A 135 -5.05 -17.33 -10.68
C ALA A 135 -4.01 -17.36 -9.54
N ARG A 136 -3.61 -16.19 -9.02
CA ARG A 136 -2.58 -16.09 -7.97
C ARG A 136 -3.08 -16.67 -6.65
N ASP A 137 -2.18 -17.36 -5.93
CA ASP A 137 -2.35 -17.67 -4.53
C ASP A 137 -1.94 -16.46 -3.67
N GLY A 138 -2.87 -15.52 -3.47
CA GLY A 138 -2.64 -14.28 -2.74
C GLY A 138 -3.45 -13.12 -3.30
N LYS A 139 -3.04 -11.88 -2.96
CA LYS A 139 -3.74 -10.67 -3.39
C LYS A 139 -2.77 -9.65 -3.97
N LEU A 140 -3.21 -9.00 -5.06
CA LEU A 140 -2.59 -7.79 -5.57
C LEU A 140 -3.21 -6.57 -4.90
N VAL A 141 -2.38 -5.71 -4.35
CA VAL A 141 -2.77 -4.40 -3.82
C VAL A 141 -2.37 -3.34 -4.84
N VAL A 142 -3.34 -2.61 -5.34
CA VAL A 142 -3.12 -1.47 -6.25
C VAL A 142 -2.91 -0.24 -5.39
N ARG A 143 -1.75 0.42 -5.49
CA ARG A 143 -1.37 1.55 -4.66
C ARG A 143 -1.21 2.84 -5.48
N PRO A 144 -2.21 3.71 -5.54
CA PRO A 144 -2.04 5.10 -5.95
C PRO A 144 -1.34 5.87 -4.83
N ASP A 145 -0.38 6.73 -5.17
CA ASP A 145 0.43 7.50 -4.22
C ASP A 145 0.28 9.01 -4.43
N SER A 146 -0.58 9.42 -5.36
CA SER A 146 -0.85 10.81 -5.73
C SER A 146 -2.35 11.05 -5.98
N GLY A 147 -2.72 12.32 -6.19
CA GLY A 147 -4.09 12.74 -6.40
C GLY A 147 -4.89 12.94 -5.11
N ASP A 148 -6.16 13.32 -5.23
CA ASP A 148 -7.07 13.40 -4.09
C ASP A 148 -7.51 11.98 -3.67
N PRO A 149 -7.27 11.56 -2.41
CA PRO A 149 -7.58 10.19 -1.98
C PRO A 149 -9.07 9.84 -2.08
N VAL A 150 -9.95 10.83 -1.93
CA VAL A 150 -11.40 10.60 -2.04
C VAL A 150 -11.76 10.32 -3.49
N ASP A 151 -11.29 11.16 -4.41
CA ASP A 151 -11.54 11.00 -5.84
C ASP A 151 -10.96 9.69 -6.38
N ILE A 152 -9.75 9.32 -5.95
CA ILE A 152 -9.10 8.07 -6.35
C ILE A 152 -9.91 6.84 -5.91
N VAL A 153 -10.48 6.85 -4.71
CA VAL A 153 -11.22 5.69 -4.15
C VAL A 153 -12.68 5.67 -4.60
N THR A 154 -13.31 6.83 -4.72
CA THR A 154 -14.75 6.93 -5.02
C THR A 154 -15.06 7.28 -6.47
N GLY A 155 -14.05 7.59 -7.27
CA GLY A 155 -14.20 8.18 -8.60
C GLY A 155 -14.45 9.68 -8.56
N THR A 156 -14.13 10.36 -9.67
CA THR A 156 -14.36 11.78 -9.83
C THR A 156 -15.78 12.05 -10.35
N LYS A 157 -16.36 13.19 -9.99
CA LYS A 157 -17.64 13.65 -10.56
C LYS A 157 -17.42 14.24 -11.95
N VAL A 158 -17.01 13.42 -12.89
CA VAL A 158 -16.88 13.85 -14.28
C VAL A 158 -18.20 13.57 -14.99
N ASN A 159 -18.76 14.57 -15.60
CA ASN A 159 -19.94 14.43 -16.47
C ASN A 159 -19.51 13.85 -17.82
N GLY A 160 -19.47 12.54 -17.92
CA GLY A 160 -19.12 11.83 -19.12
C GLY A 160 -20.02 10.63 -19.39
N ASN A 161 -19.89 10.05 -20.58
CA ASN A 161 -20.66 8.90 -21.04
C ASN A 161 -19.87 7.59 -20.94
N THR A 162 -18.54 7.67 -20.91
CA THR A 162 -17.65 6.51 -20.78
C THR A 162 -17.11 6.37 -19.35
N PRO A 163 -16.62 5.19 -18.96
CA PRO A 163 -15.96 5.01 -17.66
C PRO A 163 -14.79 5.97 -17.46
N GLU A 164 -13.99 6.22 -18.51
CA GLU A 164 -12.83 7.09 -18.48
C GLU A 164 -13.22 8.56 -18.27
N GLU A 165 -14.38 8.97 -18.77
CA GLU A 165 -14.91 10.32 -18.57
C GLU A 165 -15.58 10.49 -17.18
N LYS A 166 -15.90 9.39 -16.51
CA LYS A 166 -16.56 9.40 -15.19
C LYS A 166 -15.58 9.26 -14.03
N GLY A 167 -14.34 8.92 -14.31
CA GLY A 167 -13.27 8.74 -13.34
C GLY A 167 -13.26 7.40 -12.66
#